data_650ae7a13af9c0bec05ebbc8a8d8b461
#
_entry.id   650ae7a13af9c0bec05ebbc8a8d8b461
#
_cell.length_a   1.000
_cell.length_b   1.000
_cell.length_c   1.000
_cell.angle_alpha   90.00
_cell.angle_beta   90.00
_cell.angle_gamma   90.00
#
_symmetry.space_group_name_H-M   'P 1'
#
loop_
_entity.id
_entity.type
_entity.pdbx_description
1 polymer ?
#
loop_
_entity_poly.entity_id
_entity_poly.type
_entity_poly.pdbx_seq_one_letter_code
_entity_poly.pdbx_strand_id
1 'polypeptide(L)'
;MKIMAIDYGDAHTGVAISDRTLTLTGFSTVITAYRPEAVIEKLLPLISEHEVSELVLGHPLNMDGSRGPRAEKAEGFAELLREATSLPVTLWDERRTTVDAHNILLSNGKRAKERKKTVDAVAASLMLEGYLTFKKRQQ
;
A
#
# COMPACT_ATOMS: atom_id res chain seq x y z
N MET A 1 14.03 -1.74 -11.71
CA MET A 1 13.71 -1.47 -10.30
C MET A 1 12.31 -0.92 -10.17
N LYS A 2 11.55 -1.45 -9.25
CA LYS A 2 10.19 -0.96 -9.01
C LYS A 2 9.92 -0.84 -7.52
N ILE A 3 8.97 0.01 -7.17
CA ILE A 3 8.55 0.22 -5.80
C ILE A 3 7.13 -0.33 -5.64
N MET A 4 6.88 -1.07 -4.58
CA MET A 4 5.57 -1.60 -4.25
C MET A 4 5.01 -0.87 -3.04
N ALA A 5 3.81 -0.32 -3.16
CA ALA A 5 3.07 0.26 -2.04
C ALA A 5 2.04 -0.74 -1.54
N ILE A 6 1.94 -0.87 -0.23
CA ILE A 6 1.05 -1.82 0.43
C ILE A 6 0.18 -1.08 1.43
N ASP A 7 -1.12 -1.20 1.25
CA ASP A 7 -2.12 -0.68 2.19
C ASP A 7 -2.69 -1.88 2.95
N TYR A 8 -2.07 -2.20 4.08
CA TYR A 8 -2.37 -3.41 4.84
C TYR A 8 -3.70 -3.29 5.59
N GLY A 9 -4.59 -4.25 5.37
CA GLY A 9 -5.89 -4.30 6.03
C GLY A 9 -6.15 -5.65 6.67
N ASP A 10 -7.20 -5.73 7.49
CA ASP A 10 -7.53 -6.96 8.23
C ASP A 10 -7.97 -8.11 7.30
N ALA A 11 -8.65 -7.79 6.23
CA ALA A 11 -9.15 -8.78 5.27
C ALA A 11 -8.66 -8.50 3.85
N HIS A 12 -8.53 -7.25 3.50
CA HIS A 12 -8.15 -6.81 2.16
C HIS A 12 -6.90 -5.93 2.25
N THR A 13 -5.88 -6.28 1.51
CA THR A 13 -4.64 -5.52 1.43
C THR A 13 -4.47 -5.00 0.01
N GLY A 14 -4.47 -3.68 -0.14
CA GLY A 14 -4.25 -3.05 -1.44
C GLY A 14 -2.77 -3.06 -1.79
N VAL A 15 -2.47 -3.30 -3.06
CA VAL A 15 -1.09 -3.37 -3.55
C VAL A 15 -1.00 -2.57 -4.85
N ALA A 16 0.02 -1.72 -4.95
CA ALA A 16 0.30 -0.98 -6.18
C ALA A 16 1.80 -1.05 -6.45
N ILE A 17 2.15 -1.30 -7.70
CA ILE A 17 3.56 -1.42 -8.11
C ILE A 17 3.82 -0.35 -9.17
N SER A 18 4.93 0.36 -9.03
CA SER A 18 5.29 1.44 -9.94
C SER A 18 5.62 0.91 -11.34
N ASP A 19 5.54 1.81 -12.33
CA ASP A 19 6.06 1.52 -13.66
C ASP A 19 7.60 1.60 -13.62
N ARG A 20 8.23 1.31 -14.75
CA ARG A 20 9.69 1.31 -14.84
C ARG A 20 10.30 2.70 -14.65
N THR A 21 9.55 3.75 -14.97
CA THR A 21 10.04 5.13 -14.87
C THR A 21 9.93 5.68 -13.45
N LEU A 22 9.29 4.94 -12.52
CA LEU A 22 9.02 5.38 -11.15
C LEU A 22 8.20 6.66 -11.12
N THR A 23 7.24 6.78 -12.03
CA THR A 23 6.39 7.96 -12.17
C THR A 23 4.95 7.70 -11.77
N LEU A 24 4.40 6.58 -12.20
CA LEU A 24 2.99 6.23 -12.01
C LEU A 24 2.84 4.78 -11.56
N THR A 25 1.61 4.44 -11.15
CA THR A 25 1.26 3.05 -10.88
C THR A 25 1.18 2.28 -12.20
N GLY A 26 1.94 1.19 -12.31
CA GLY A 26 1.90 0.31 -13.48
C GLY A 26 1.03 -0.92 -13.27
N PHE A 27 0.83 -1.35 -12.01
CA PHE A 27 0.05 -2.53 -11.67
C PHE A 27 -0.58 -2.31 -10.30
N SER A 28 -1.83 -2.76 -10.14
CA SER A 28 -2.47 -2.72 -8.82
C SER A 28 -3.39 -3.92 -8.64
N THR A 29 -3.53 -4.38 -7.40
CA THR A 29 -4.39 -5.50 -7.06
C THR A 29 -4.79 -5.42 -5.60
N VAL A 30 -5.68 -6.32 -5.19
CA VAL A 30 -6.08 -6.47 -3.80
C VAL A 30 -5.86 -7.92 -3.40
N ILE A 31 -5.19 -8.12 -2.28
CA ILE A 31 -4.99 -9.44 -1.70
C ILE A 31 -6.04 -9.64 -0.62
N THR A 32 -6.79 -10.74 -0.72
CA THR A 32 -7.74 -11.12 0.32
C THR A 32 -7.10 -12.20 1.18
N ALA A 33 -6.79 -11.85 2.43
CA ALA A 33 -6.21 -12.77 3.40
C ALA A 33 -6.38 -12.15 4.79
N TYR A 34 -6.46 -13.02 5.81
CA TYR A 34 -6.83 -12.58 7.16
C TYR A 34 -5.68 -12.63 8.16
N ARG A 35 -4.54 -13.19 7.74
CA ARG A 35 -3.36 -13.31 8.60
C ARG A 35 -2.17 -12.65 7.92
N PRO A 36 -1.30 -11.97 8.68
CA PRO A 36 -0.14 -11.31 8.08
C PRO A 36 0.74 -12.26 7.27
N GLU A 37 0.93 -13.49 7.76
CA GLU A 37 1.76 -14.47 7.05
C GLU A 37 1.16 -14.86 5.71
N ALA A 38 -0.17 -14.97 5.63
CA ALA A 38 -0.85 -15.29 4.37
C ALA A 38 -0.75 -14.13 3.37
N VAL A 39 -0.80 -12.89 3.85
CA VAL A 39 -0.60 -11.73 2.99
C VAL A 39 0.81 -11.76 2.41
N ILE A 40 1.81 -12.01 3.24
CA ILE A 40 3.22 -12.05 2.80
C ILE A 40 3.42 -13.15 1.76
N GLU A 41 2.84 -14.35 1.98
CA GLU A 41 2.93 -15.43 1.00
C GLU A 41 2.43 -15.02 -0.39
N LYS A 42 1.40 -14.19 -0.44
CA LYS A 42 0.85 -13.71 -1.71
C LYS A 42 1.64 -12.53 -2.28
N LEU A 43 2.33 -11.77 -1.44
CA LEU A 43 3.18 -10.67 -1.88
C LEU A 43 4.49 -11.15 -2.51
N LEU A 44 5.07 -12.22 -1.98
CA LEU A 44 6.37 -12.70 -2.45
C LEU A 44 6.43 -12.98 -3.96
N PRO A 45 5.44 -13.69 -4.55
CA PRO A 45 5.45 -13.87 -6.01
C PRO A 45 5.38 -12.56 -6.79
N LEU A 46 4.60 -11.60 -6.31
CA LEU A 46 4.48 -10.29 -6.97
C LEU A 46 5.79 -9.53 -6.91
N ILE A 47 6.47 -9.58 -5.78
CA ILE A 47 7.77 -8.93 -5.61
C ILE A 47 8.79 -9.51 -6.58
N SER A 48 8.83 -10.83 -6.70
CA SER A 48 9.75 -11.51 -7.59
C SER A 48 9.40 -11.26 -9.05
N GLU A 49 8.14 -11.42 -9.43
CA GLU A 49 7.67 -11.28 -10.80
C GLU A 49 7.89 -9.86 -11.35
N HIS A 50 7.64 -8.86 -10.53
CA HIS A 50 7.75 -7.46 -10.93
C HIS A 50 9.12 -6.85 -10.63
N GLU A 51 10.04 -7.62 -10.08
CA GLU A 51 11.39 -7.15 -9.74
C GLU A 51 11.36 -5.93 -8.80
N VAL A 52 10.53 -6.04 -7.75
CA VAL A 52 10.38 -4.97 -6.76
C VAL A 52 11.63 -4.90 -5.89
N SER A 53 12.16 -3.69 -5.70
CA SER A 53 13.37 -3.47 -4.92
C SER A 53 13.16 -2.66 -3.64
N GLU A 54 11.97 -2.09 -3.47
CA GLU A 54 11.67 -1.26 -2.30
C GLU A 54 10.18 -1.37 -1.97
N LEU A 55 9.85 -1.39 -0.68
CA LEU A 55 8.47 -1.48 -0.21
C LEU A 55 8.10 -0.22 0.56
N VAL A 56 6.87 0.26 0.34
CA VAL A 56 6.27 1.37 1.07
C VAL A 56 5.00 0.85 1.71
N LEU A 57 4.92 0.95 3.03
CA LEU A 57 3.77 0.46 3.79
C LEU A 57 3.03 1.63 4.41
N GLY A 58 1.72 1.68 4.24
CA GLY A 58 0.89 2.70 4.86
C GLY A 58 1.00 2.65 6.38
N HIS A 59 1.12 3.83 6.99
CA HIS A 59 1.21 3.98 8.44
C HIS A 59 0.00 4.76 8.92
N PRO A 60 -1.07 4.09 9.39
CA PRO A 60 -2.34 4.74 9.71
C PRO A 60 -2.30 5.41 11.08
N LEU A 61 -1.76 6.63 11.11
CA LEU A 61 -1.71 7.44 12.32
C LEU A 61 -3.06 8.08 12.60
N ASN A 62 -3.31 8.41 13.87
CA ASN A 62 -4.48 9.21 14.23
C ASN A 62 -4.35 10.62 13.65
N MET A 63 -5.46 11.36 13.57
CA MET A 63 -5.45 12.70 12.97
C MET A 63 -4.47 13.67 13.66
N ASP A 64 -4.23 13.46 14.96
CA ASP A 64 -3.28 14.28 15.71
C ASP A 64 -1.83 13.82 15.58
N GLY A 65 -1.58 12.79 14.78
CA GLY A 65 -0.24 12.24 14.59
C GLY A 65 0.16 11.16 15.57
N SER A 66 -0.69 10.85 16.55
CA SER A 66 -0.37 9.81 17.53
C SER A 66 -0.56 8.42 16.95
N ARG A 67 0.12 7.43 17.56
CA ARG A 67 0.04 6.04 17.16
C ARG A 67 -1.11 5.34 17.91
N GLY A 68 -1.99 4.67 17.16
CA GLY A 68 -3.03 3.83 17.75
C GLY A 68 -2.79 2.36 17.41
N PRO A 69 -3.75 1.47 17.73
CA PRO A 69 -3.60 0.04 17.45
C PRO A 69 -3.32 -0.30 15.98
N ARG A 70 -3.92 0.44 15.05
CA ARG A 70 -3.71 0.21 13.63
C ARG A 70 -2.30 0.57 13.19
N ALA A 71 -1.75 1.65 13.75
CA ALA A 71 -0.36 2.03 13.48
C ALA A 71 0.61 0.98 14.00
N GLU A 72 0.36 0.45 15.18
CA GLU A 72 1.17 -0.61 15.76
C GLU A 72 1.12 -1.89 14.93
N LYS A 73 -0.06 -2.25 14.41
CA LYS A 73 -0.22 -3.39 13.51
C LYS A 73 0.61 -3.22 12.25
N ALA A 74 0.58 -2.04 11.65
CA ALA A 74 1.36 -1.76 10.45
C ALA A 74 2.86 -1.85 10.73
N GLU A 75 3.29 -1.33 11.87
CA GLU A 75 4.71 -1.40 12.27
C GLU A 75 5.17 -2.85 12.44
N GLY A 76 4.33 -3.69 13.07
CA GLY A 76 4.62 -5.12 13.21
C GLY A 76 4.68 -5.83 11.85
N PHE A 77 3.76 -5.49 10.95
CA PHE A 77 3.76 -6.04 9.61
C PHE A 77 5.01 -5.63 8.83
N ALA A 78 5.47 -4.38 9.03
CA ALA A 78 6.71 -3.90 8.40
C ALA A 78 7.91 -4.76 8.80
N GLU A 79 7.99 -5.15 10.07
CA GLU A 79 9.07 -6.02 10.54
C GLU A 79 9.03 -7.39 9.88
N LEU A 80 7.82 -7.98 9.76
CA LEU A 80 7.65 -9.26 9.07
C LEU A 80 8.05 -9.16 7.60
N LEU A 81 7.70 -8.04 6.95
CA LEU A 81 8.09 -7.81 5.56
C LEU A 81 9.60 -7.72 5.41
N ARG A 82 10.28 -7.00 6.29
CA ARG A 82 11.73 -6.87 6.25
C ARG A 82 12.40 -8.23 6.38
N GLU A 83 11.92 -9.05 7.31
CA GLU A 83 12.46 -10.40 7.50
C GLU A 83 12.21 -11.30 6.30
N ALA A 84 11.02 -11.24 5.72
CA ALA A 84 10.64 -12.13 4.62
C ALA A 84 11.28 -11.75 3.29
N THR A 85 11.50 -10.47 3.04
CA THR A 85 11.94 -9.98 1.74
C THR A 85 13.39 -9.48 1.70
N SER A 86 13.92 -9.10 2.85
CA SER A 86 15.23 -8.43 2.97
C SER A 86 15.30 -7.11 2.20
N LEU A 87 14.13 -6.53 1.87
CA LEU A 87 14.05 -5.26 1.16
C LEU A 87 13.81 -4.11 2.14
N PRO A 88 14.21 -2.89 1.78
CA PRO A 88 13.86 -1.73 2.61
C PRO A 88 12.35 -1.52 2.63
N VAL A 89 11.81 -1.26 3.81
CA VAL A 89 10.40 -0.97 4.02
C VAL A 89 10.28 0.39 4.66
N THR A 90 9.62 1.32 3.97
CA THR A 90 9.38 2.68 4.46
C THR A 90 7.93 2.79 4.91
N LEU A 91 7.72 3.31 6.11
CA LEU A 91 6.37 3.62 6.59
C LEU A 91 5.95 4.98 6.06
N TRP A 92 4.77 5.05 5.46
CA TRP A 92 4.25 6.27 4.84
C TRP A 92 2.98 6.71 5.55
N ASP A 93 2.93 7.98 5.96
CA ASP A 93 1.79 8.55 6.65
C ASP A 93 0.58 8.61 5.73
N GLU A 94 -0.43 7.76 5.99
CA GLU A 94 -1.64 7.66 5.16
C GLU A 94 -2.50 8.91 5.18
N ARG A 95 -2.32 9.80 6.17
CA ARG A 95 -3.08 11.05 6.22
C ARG A 95 -2.86 11.92 4.98
N ARG A 96 -1.81 11.63 4.21
CA ARG A 96 -1.46 12.39 3.00
C ARG A 96 -2.27 12.01 1.76
N THR A 97 -3.02 10.88 1.76
CA THR A 97 -3.55 10.33 0.52
C THR A 97 -4.99 9.85 0.50
N THR A 98 -5.71 9.75 1.61
CA THR A 98 -6.89 8.86 1.67
C THR A 98 -8.24 9.42 1.28
N VAL A 99 -8.44 10.72 1.24
CA VAL A 99 -9.79 11.30 1.09
C VAL A 99 -10.32 11.15 -0.33
N ASP A 100 -9.46 11.30 -1.32
CA ASP A 100 -9.88 11.36 -2.73
C ASP A 100 -10.32 10.03 -3.33
N ALA A 101 -9.79 8.91 -2.81
CA ALA A 101 -10.13 7.59 -3.31
C ALA A 101 -11.63 7.27 -3.13
N HIS A 102 -12.18 7.59 -1.97
CA HIS A 102 -13.60 7.37 -1.71
C HIS A 102 -14.48 8.24 -2.59
N ASN A 103 -14.12 9.50 -2.78
CA ASN A 103 -14.89 10.43 -3.58
C ASN A 103 -14.96 9.99 -5.03
N ILE A 104 -13.86 9.54 -5.60
CA ILE A 104 -13.80 9.06 -6.97
C ILE A 104 -14.73 7.85 -7.16
N LEU A 105 -14.70 6.89 -6.25
CA LEU A 105 -15.47 5.66 -6.38
C LEU A 105 -16.95 5.86 -6.11
N LEU A 106 -17.31 6.74 -5.18
CA LEU A 106 -18.71 7.06 -4.92
C LEU A 106 -19.39 7.67 -6.13
N SER A 107 -18.69 8.50 -6.88
CA SER A 107 -19.23 9.12 -8.09
C SER A 107 -19.46 8.11 -9.22
N ASN A 108 -18.81 6.95 -9.17
CA ASN A 108 -18.94 5.91 -10.19
C ASN A 108 -20.06 4.89 -9.91
N GLY A 109 -20.73 4.97 -8.76
CA GLY A 109 -21.90 4.14 -8.46
C GLY A 109 -21.68 2.65 -8.34
N LYS A 110 -20.50 2.19 -8.00
CA LYS A 110 -20.20 0.76 -7.86
C LYS A 110 -20.84 0.15 -6.61
N ARG A 111 -21.06 -1.18 -6.65
CA ARG A 111 -21.61 -1.91 -5.49
C ARG A 111 -20.68 -1.78 -4.28
N ALA A 112 -21.25 -1.78 -3.07
CA ALA A 112 -20.50 -1.54 -1.84
C ALA A 112 -19.31 -2.49 -1.67
N LYS A 113 -19.49 -3.79 -1.95
CA LYS A 113 -18.43 -4.79 -1.80
C LYS A 113 -17.30 -4.58 -2.82
N GLU A 114 -17.66 -4.30 -4.06
CA GLU A 114 -16.72 -4.02 -5.12
C GLU A 114 -16.01 -2.69 -4.87
N ARG A 115 -16.75 -1.69 -4.35
CA ARG A 115 -16.17 -0.40 -3.99
C ARG A 115 -15.07 -0.55 -2.95
N LYS A 116 -15.28 -1.40 -1.93
CA LYS A 116 -14.27 -1.58 -0.88
C LYS A 116 -12.97 -2.12 -1.45
N LYS A 117 -13.03 -3.17 -2.28
CA LYS A 117 -11.83 -3.73 -2.91
C LYS A 117 -11.15 -2.73 -3.82
N THR A 118 -11.94 -1.98 -4.61
CA THR A 118 -11.41 -0.98 -5.52
C THR A 118 -10.82 0.20 -4.74
N VAL A 119 -11.44 0.59 -3.62
CA VAL A 119 -10.90 1.64 -2.75
C VAL A 119 -9.51 1.25 -2.24
N ASP A 120 -9.34 -0.01 -1.78
CA ASP A 120 -8.05 -0.46 -1.28
C ASP A 120 -6.98 -0.39 -2.37
N ALA A 121 -7.29 -0.80 -3.60
CA ALA A 121 -6.36 -0.72 -4.73
C ALA A 121 -6.07 0.72 -5.12
N VAL A 122 -7.09 1.58 -5.15
CA VAL A 122 -6.93 3.00 -5.46
C VAL A 122 -6.14 3.70 -4.36
N ALA A 123 -6.43 3.38 -3.10
CA ALA A 123 -5.69 3.96 -1.97
C ALA A 123 -4.20 3.60 -2.07
N ALA A 124 -3.88 2.35 -2.38
CA ALA A 124 -2.49 1.92 -2.56
C ALA A 124 -1.82 2.67 -3.71
N SER A 125 -2.54 2.86 -4.83
CA SER A 125 -2.02 3.60 -5.99
C SER A 125 -1.75 5.06 -5.67
N LEU A 126 -2.67 5.71 -4.96
CA LEU A 126 -2.49 7.11 -4.57
C LEU A 126 -1.34 7.25 -3.58
N MET A 127 -1.22 6.32 -2.64
CA MET A 127 -0.10 6.30 -1.70
C MET A 127 1.23 6.14 -2.45
N LEU A 128 1.28 5.23 -3.41
CA LEU A 128 2.47 5.02 -4.22
C LEU A 128 2.86 6.28 -4.97
N GLU A 129 1.91 6.91 -5.64
CA GLU A 129 2.19 8.11 -6.44
C GLU A 129 2.60 9.28 -5.56
N GLY A 130 2.01 9.39 -4.38
CA GLY A 130 2.44 10.39 -3.38
C GLY A 130 3.88 10.16 -2.94
N TYR A 131 4.24 8.91 -2.70
CA TYR A 131 5.59 8.56 -2.30
C TYR A 131 6.60 8.80 -3.43
N LEU A 132 6.24 8.46 -4.66
CA LEU A 132 7.11 8.69 -5.81
C LEU A 132 7.38 10.17 -6.01
N THR A 133 6.35 11.00 -5.87
CA THR A 133 6.49 12.46 -5.95
C THR A 133 7.41 12.98 -4.85
N PHE A 134 7.22 12.47 -3.63
CA PHE A 134 8.07 12.84 -2.49
C PHE A 134 9.54 12.51 -2.76
N LYS A 135 9.82 11.31 -3.26
CA LYS A 135 11.20 10.88 -3.57
C LYS A 135 11.85 11.77 -4.61
N LYS A 136 11.12 12.15 -5.64
CA LYS A 136 11.66 13.03 -6.68
C LYS A 136 12.07 14.39 -6.13
N ARG A 137 11.33 14.90 -5.16
CA ARG A 137 11.66 16.19 -4.51
C ARG A 137 12.89 16.12 -3.62
N GLN A 138 13.26 14.90 -3.20
CA GLN A 138 14.45 14.70 -2.37
C GLN A 138 15.74 14.59 -3.17
N GLN A 139 15.64 14.48 -4.48
CA GLN A 139 16.81 14.35 -5.37
C GLN A 139 17.34 15.72 -5.84
#